data_f292429f4dcd1b793c1fe3c0999db6e0
#
_entry.id   f292429f4dcd1b793c1fe3c0999db6e0
#
_cell.length_a   1.000
_cell.length_b   1.000
_cell.length_c   1.000
_cell.angle_alpha   90.00
_cell.angle_beta   90.00
_cell.angle_gamma   90.00
#
_symmetry.space_group_name_H-M   'P 1'
#
loop_
_entity.id
_entity.type
_entity.pdbx_description
1 polymer ?
#
loop_
_entity_poly.entity_id
_entity_poly.type
_entity_poly.pdbx_seq_one_letter_code
_entity_poly.pdbx_strand_id
1 'polypeptide(L)'
;IPGMPETEDGTLYAANVPAASGKPLRADLSARLDRDVRLDNDANCFALSEAWDDEFTQYPLVMGLILGTGVGGGLIFNGKPITGKSYITGEFGHMRLPVDALTMMGLDFPLRRCGCGQHGCIENYLSGRGFAWLYQHYYHQPLQAPEIIALYDQGDEQARAHVERYLDLLAVCLGNI
;
A
#
# COMPACT_ATOMS: atom_id res chain seq x y z
N ILE A 1 9.19 -4.28 9.07
CA ILE A 1 8.37 -3.60 10.07
C ILE A 1 7.49 -2.53 9.42
N PRO A 2 6.25 -2.30 9.88
CA PRO A 2 5.40 -1.23 9.38
C PRO A 2 5.85 0.12 9.97
N GLY A 3 6.66 0.88 9.24
CA GLY A 3 7.15 2.18 9.67
C GLY A 3 8.58 2.49 9.21
N MET A 4 9.21 3.45 9.88
CA MET A 4 10.61 3.82 9.60
C MET A 4 11.56 2.95 10.43
N PRO A 5 12.47 2.22 9.78
CA PRO A 5 13.33 1.24 10.45
C PRO A 5 14.35 1.83 11.40
N GLU A 6 14.77 3.06 11.17
CA GLU A 6 15.73 3.76 12.01
C GLU A 6 15.62 5.27 11.79
N THR A 7 15.42 6.02 12.86
CA THR A 7 15.45 7.48 12.87
C THR A 7 16.87 7.99 13.07
N GLU A 8 17.10 9.30 12.99
CA GLU A 8 18.44 9.91 13.16
C GLU A 8 19.09 9.59 14.53
N ASP A 9 18.29 9.32 15.55
CA ASP A 9 18.74 8.94 16.89
C ASP A 9 18.93 7.42 17.10
N GLY A 10 18.78 6.62 16.03
CA GLY A 10 18.94 5.16 16.08
C GLY A 10 17.73 4.40 16.62
N THR A 11 16.60 5.08 16.82
CA THR A 11 15.36 4.43 17.26
C THR A 11 14.44 4.09 16.08
N LEU A 12 13.50 3.20 16.32
CA LEU A 12 12.47 2.79 15.36
C LEU A 12 11.21 3.65 15.51
N TYR A 13 10.59 4.03 14.41
CA TYR A 13 9.20 4.50 14.40
C TYR A 13 8.29 3.45 13.76
N ALA A 14 7.35 2.90 14.52
CA ALA A 14 6.36 1.95 14.01
C ALA A 14 4.95 2.38 14.40
N ALA A 15 4.12 2.68 13.40
CA ALA A 15 2.76 3.20 13.62
C ALA A 15 1.85 2.20 14.36
N ASN A 16 2.00 0.90 14.07
CA ASN A 16 1.11 -0.16 14.58
C ASN A 16 1.81 -1.14 15.54
N VAL A 17 3.04 -0.83 15.99
CA VAL A 17 3.80 -1.65 16.93
C VAL A 17 4.33 -0.78 18.07
N PRO A 18 3.44 -0.33 19.00
CA PRO A 18 3.84 0.60 20.06
C PRO A 18 4.95 0.08 20.96
N ALA A 19 5.01 -1.26 21.14
CA ALA A 19 6.03 -1.89 21.95
C ALA A 19 7.46 -1.73 21.42
N ALA A 20 7.62 -1.55 20.10
CA ALA A 20 8.91 -1.36 19.44
C ALA A 20 9.20 0.12 19.11
N SER A 21 8.17 0.94 18.97
CA SER A 21 8.31 2.36 18.61
C SER A 21 9.11 3.12 19.67
N GLY A 22 10.07 3.93 19.24
CA GLY A 22 10.99 4.66 20.12
C GLY A 22 12.06 3.78 20.77
N LYS A 23 12.27 2.54 20.29
CA LYS A 23 13.30 1.62 20.78
C LYS A 23 14.42 1.43 19.77
N PRO A 24 15.66 1.17 20.21
CA PRO A 24 16.78 0.86 19.31
C PRO A 24 16.75 -0.63 18.86
N LEU A 25 15.65 -1.04 18.23
CA LEU A 25 15.34 -2.45 17.93
C LEU A 25 16.47 -3.16 17.17
N ARG A 26 17.11 -2.47 16.20
CA ARG A 26 18.23 -3.06 15.46
C ARG A 26 19.40 -3.41 16.37
N ALA A 27 19.81 -2.47 17.24
CA ALA A 27 20.91 -2.68 18.18
C ALA A 27 20.58 -3.78 19.20
N ASP A 28 19.36 -3.76 19.75
CA ASP A 28 18.89 -4.75 20.73
C ASP A 28 18.87 -6.18 20.14
N LEU A 29 18.37 -6.31 18.89
CA LEU A 29 18.35 -7.61 18.21
C LEU A 29 19.76 -8.07 17.84
N SER A 30 20.63 -7.16 17.34
CA SER A 30 22.02 -7.51 17.01
C SER A 30 22.78 -8.01 18.24
N ALA A 31 22.63 -7.32 19.38
CA ALA A 31 23.25 -7.73 20.63
C ALA A 31 22.72 -9.08 21.16
N ARG A 32 21.41 -9.33 21.06
CA ARG A 32 20.80 -10.59 21.53
C ARG A 32 21.13 -11.80 20.68
N LEU A 33 21.24 -11.59 19.36
CA LEU A 33 21.45 -12.65 18.39
C LEU A 33 22.93 -12.86 18.06
N ASP A 34 23.81 -11.99 18.57
CA ASP A 34 25.25 -11.94 18.21
C ASP A 34 25.44 -11.94 16.67
N ARG A 35 24.65 -11.11 15.97
CA ARG A 35 24.64 -11.01 14.52
C ARG A 35 24.36 -9.58 14.07
N ASP A 36 24.88 -9.22 12.91
CA ASP A 36 24.42 -7.98 12.24
C ASP A 36 22.97 -8.14 11.79
N VAL A 37 22.08 -7.33 12.35
CA VAL A 37 20.65 -7.29 12.00
C VAL A 37 20.39 -6.07 11.14
N ARG A 38 19.71 -6.26 10.03
CA ARG A 38 19.18 -5.18 9.18
C ARG A 38 17.68 -5.12 9.34
N LEU A 39 17.17 -3.90 9.39
CA LEU A 39 15.73 -3.63 9.42
C LEU A 39 15.38 -2.79 8.22
N ASP A 40 14.20 -3.04 7.63
CA ASP A 40 13.59 -2.17 6.64
C ASP A 40 12.08 -2.15 6.83
N ASN A 41 11.41 -1.26 6.10
CA ASN A 41 9.96 -1.23 6.00
C ASN A 41 9.47 -2.56 5.39
N ASP A 42 8.32 -3.05 5.84
CA ASP A 42 7.76 -4.33 5.39
C ASP A 42 7.41 -4.32 3.90
N ALA A 43 6.90 -3.21 3.36
CA ALA A 43 6.62 -3.08 1.95
C ALA A 43 7.90 -3.03 1.10
N ASN A 44 8.99 -2.43 1.60
CA ASN A 44 10.30 -2.49 0.96
C ASN A 44 10.85 -3.92 0.94
N CYS A 45 10.73 -4.64 2.06
CA CYS A 45 11.14 -6.04 2.14
C CYS A 45 10.35 -6.93 1.17
N PHE A 46 9.04 -6.71 1.07
CA PHE A 46 8.18 -7.38 0.09
C PHE A 46 8.67 -7.08 -1.34
N ALA A 47 8.78 -5.80 -1.71
CA ALA A 47 9.21 -5.41 -3.04
C ALA A 47 10.59 -5.96 -3.40
N LEU A 48 11.53 -6.01 -2.43
CA LEU A 48 12.85 -6.60 -2.62
C LEU A 48 12.77 -8.11 -2.85
N SER A 49 11.89 -8.81 -2.11
CA SER A 49 11.67 -10.25 -2.28
C SER A 49 11.15 -10.58 -3.67
N GLU A 50 10.15 -9.83 -4.15
CA GLU A 50 9.60 -9.99 -5.50
C GLU A 50 10.63 -9.66 -6.60
N ALA A 51 11.39 -8.56 -6.41
CA ALA A 51 12.43 -8.15 -7.36
C ALA A 51 13.63 -9.12 -7.43
N TRP A 52 13.73 -10.06 -6.51
CA TRP A 52 14.78 -11.10 -6.49
C TRP A 52 14.45 -12.31 -7.36
N ASP A 53 13.24 -12.41 -7.86
CA ASP A 53 12.83 -13.45 -8.79
C ASP A 53 13.59 -13.31 -10.12
N ASP A 54 13.95 -14.43 -10.75
CA ASP A 54 14.72 -14.47 -12.01
C ASP A 54 14.05 -13.68 -13.13
N GLU A 55 12.71 -13.59 -13.12
CA GLU A 55 11.96 -12.81 -14.09
C GLU A 55 12.21 -11.30 -13.92
N PHE A 56 12.34 -10.82 -12.70
CA PHE A 56 12.43 -9.38 -12.39
C PHE A 56 13.86 -8.86 -12.26
N THR A 57 14.85 -9.72 -12.02
CA THR A 57 16.26 -9.32 -11.85
C THR A 57 16.86 -8.62 -13.08
N GLN A 58 16.29 -8.83 -14.26
CA GLN A 58 16.71 -8.18 -15.49
C GLN A 58 16.29 -6.69 -15.61
N TYR A 59 15.34 -6.23 -14.79
CA TYR A 59 14.85 -4.86 -14.84
C TYR A 59 15.60 -3.99 -13.84
N PRO A 60 16.07 -2.79 -14.27
CA PRO A 60 16.80 -1.89 -13.38
C PRO A 60 15.90 -1.26 -12.33
N LEU A 61 14.58 -1.16 -12.59
CA LEU A 61 13.59 -0.62 -11.65
C LEU A 61 12.41 -1.57 -11.56
N VAL A 62 12.09 -1.98 -10.34
CA VAL A 62 10.92 -2.82 -10.01
C VAL A 62 10.11 -2.12 -8.94
N MET A 63 8.79 -2.07 -9.12
CA MET A 63 7.84 -1.60 -8.12
C MET A 63 7.06 -2.79 -7.57
N GLY A 64 7.17 -3.03 -6.27
CA GLY A 64 6.30 -3.94 -5.54
C GLY A 64 5.09 -3.17 -5.01
N LEU A 65 3.87 -3.67 -5.25
CA LEU A 65 2.62 -3.07 -4.79
C LEU A 65 1.83 -4.04 -3.92
N ILE A 66 1.39 -3.57 -2.77
CA ILE A 66 0.55 -4.32 -1.82
C ILE A 66 -0.85 -3.70 -1.82
N LEU A 67 -1.85 -4.48 -2.21
CA LEU A 67 -3.27 -4.13 -2.15
C LEU A 67 -3.95 -5.01 -1.09
N GLY A 68 -3.80 -4.65 0.18
CA GLY A 68 -4.30 -5.41 1.32
C GLY A 68 -5.28 -4.60 2.18
N THR A 69 -5.12 -4.65 3.49
CA THR A 69 -5.86 -3.80 4.44
C THR A 69 -5.63 -2.31 4.18
N GLY A 70 -4.42 -1.96 3.74
CA GLY A 70 -4.02 -0.67 3.22
C GLY A 70 -3.47 -0.79 1.80
N VAL A 71 -2.86 0.27 1.30
CA VAL A 71 -2.08 0.30 0.05
C VAL A 71 -0.66 0.71 0.40
N GLY A 72 0.28 -0.15 0.10
CA GLY A 72 1.70 0.11 0.31
C GLY A 72 2.53 -0.37 -0.88
N GLY A 73 3.81 -0.09 -0.86
CA GLY A 73 4.71 -0.58 -1.88
C GLY A 73 6.16 -0.20 -1.62
N GLY A 74 7.03 -0.68 -2.47
CA GLY A 74 8.46 -0.35 -2.46
C GLY A 74 8.99 -0.22 -3.87
N LEU A 75 10.02 0.57 -4.02
CA LEU A 75 10.78 0.74 -5.26
C LEU A 75 12.15 0.11 -5.09
N ILE A 76 12.50 -0.76 -6.02
CA ILE A 76 13.80 -1.43 -6.06
C ILE A 76 14.55 -0.95 -7.30
N PHE A 77 15.70 -0.34 -7.08
CA PHE A 77 16.56 0.14 -8.15
C PHE A 77 17.91 -0.59 -8.12
N ASN A 78 18.24 -1.27 -9.22
CA ASN A 78 19.43 -2.11 -9.33
C ASN A 78 19.59 -3.08 -8.14
N GLY A 79 18.51 -3.77 -7.77
CA GLY A 79 18.47 -4.75 -6.68
C GLY A 79 18.51 -4.16 -5.26
N LYS A 80 18.29 -2.84 -5.09
CA LYS A 80 18.31 -2.18 -3.79
C LYS A 80 17.05 -1.36 -3.56
N PRO A 81 16.46 -1.39 -2.35
CA PRO A 81 15.34 -0.52 -2.01
C PRO A 81 15.71 0.96 -2.10
N ILE A 82 14.82 1.76 -2.67
CA ILE A 82 14.90 3.22 -2.60
C ILE A 82 14.18 3.66 -1.32
N THR A 83 14.93 4.06 -0.31
CA THR A 83 14.34 4.45 0.99
C THR A 83 14.11 5.95 1.11
N GLY A 84 14.83 6.76 0.32
CA GLY A 84 14.82 8.21 0.44
C GLY A 84 15.41 8.70 1.78
N LYS A 85 15.44 10.01 1.96
CA LYS A 85 15.99 10.62 3.19
C LYS A 85 15.12 10.36 4.43
N SER A 86 13.80 10.31 4.24
CA SER A 86 12.82 10.22 5.33
C SER A 86 12.20 8.82 5.45
N TYR A 87 12.72 7.82 4.72
CA TYR A 87 12.24 6.43 4.72
C TYR A 87 10.74 6.28 4.36
N ILE A 88 10.18 7.21 3.61
CA ILE A 88 8.77 7.22 3.20
C ILE A 88 8.57 6.96 1.69
N THR A 89 9.61 6.55 0.99
CA THR A 89 9.49 6.15 -0.41
C THR A 89 8.62 4.91 -0.51
N GLY A 90 7.67 4.91 -1.45
CA GLY A 90 6.75 3.79 -1.61
C GLY A 90 5.43 3.93 -0.83
N GLU A 91 5.22 5.02 -0.11
CA GLU A 91 3.94 5.33 0.56
C GLU A 91 2.86 5.74 -0.46
N PHE A 92 2.71 4.96 -1.54
CA PHE A 92 1.79 5.22 -2.65
C PHE A 92 0.34 5.36 -2.20
N GLY A 93 -0.05 4.59 -1.17
CA GLY A 93 -1.40 4.65 -0.61
C GLY A 93 -1.81 6.05 -0.15
N HIS A 94 -0.85 6.89 0.21
CA HIS A 94 -1.11 8.25 0.67
C HIS A 94 -1.05 9.31 -0.44
N MET A 95 -0.79 8.92 -1.68
CA MET A 95 -1.01 9.79 -2.84
C MET A 95 -2.48 10.14 -2.95
N ARG A 96 -2.79 11.31 -3.53
CA ARG A 96 -4.17 11.75 -3.76
C ARG A 96 -4.74 11.11 -5.01
N LEU A 97 -6.07 10.93 -5.03
CA LEU A 97 -6.75 10.59 -6.28
C LEU A 97 -6.33 11.57 -7.37
N PRO A 98 -5.84 11.10 -8.51
CA PRO A 98 -5.53 11.97 -9.63
C PRO A 98 -6.80 12.59 -10.22
N VAL A 99 -6.64 13.69 -10.94
CA VAL A 99 -7.78 14.42 -11.56
C VAL A 99 -8.56 13.50 -12.51
N ASP A 100 -7.87 12.61 -13.23
CA ASP A 100 -8.50 11.66 -14.13
C ASP A 100 -9.41 10.67 -13.39
N ALA A 101 -9.02 10.23 -12.20
CA ALA A 101 -9.87 9.40 -11.35
C ALA A 101 -11.13 10.17 -10.91
N LEU A 102 -11.00 11.44 -10.53
CA LEU A 102 -12.16 12.29 -10.18
C LEU A 102 -13.06 12.53 -11.38
N THR A 103 -12.50 12.70 -12.58
CA THR A 103 -13.27 12.83 -13.82
C THR A 103 -14.07 11.56 -14.10
N MET A 104 -13.46 10.38 -13.88
CA MET A 104 -14.11 9.08 -14.08
C MET A 104 -15.18 8.79 -13.03
N MET A 105 -14.93 9.12 -11.75
CA MET A 105 -15.82 8.80 -10.63
C MET A 105 -16.92 9.85 -10.41
N GLY A 106 -16.78 11.05 -10.99
CA GLY A 106 -17.61 12.22 -10.76
C GLY A 106 -16.89 13.28 -9.91
N LEU A 107 -17.03 14.55 -10.30
CA LEU A 107 -16.33 15.66 -9.61
C LEU A 107 -16.82 15.88 -8.17
N ASP A 108 -18.00 15.40 -7.84
CA ASP A 108 -18.62 15.39 -6.52
C ASP A 108 -18.31 14.11 -5.71
N PHE A 109 -17.46 13.22 -6.25
CA PHE A 109 -17.07 11.99 -5.59
C PHE A 109 -16.44 12.28 -4.21
N PRO A 110 -16.89 11.59 -3.13
CA PRO A 110 -16.49 11.94 -1.77
C PRO A 110 -15.02 11.67 -1.48
N LEU A 111 -14.29 12.72 -1.13
CA LEU A 111 -12.89 12.63 -0.71
C LEU A 111 -12.82 12.22 0.76
N ARG A 112 -12.69 10.92 1.01
CA ARG A 112 -12.65 10.33 2.35
C ARG A 112 -11.41 10.79 3.13
N ARG A 113 -11.62 11.02 4.44
CA ARG A 113 -10.51 11.27 5.36
C ARG A 113 -9.66 10.00 5.52
N CYS A 114 -8.34 10.15 5.40
CA CYS A 114 -7.35 9.10 5.62
C CYS A 114 -6.80 9.14 7.05
N GLY A 115 -6.28 8.00 7.53
CA GLY A 115 -5.56 7.90 8.80
C GLY A 115 -4.33 8.81 8.90
N CYS A 116 -3.72 9.18 7.78
CA CYS A 116 -2.62 10.15 7.71
C CYS A 116 -3.07 11.62 7.95
N GLY A 117 -4.36 11.86 8.20
CA GLY A 117 -4.95 13.18 8.44
C GLY A 117 -5.41 13.92 7.18
N GLN A 118 -5.09 13.43 6.01
CA GLN A 118 -5.43 14.03 4.73
C GLN A 118 -6.73 13.47 4.14
N HIS A 119 -7.20 14.02 3.01
CA HIS A 119 -8.39 13.55 2.30
C HIS A 119 -8.04 13.08 0.90
N GLY A 120 -8.79 12.08 0.38
CA GLY A 120 -8.64 11.59 -0.98
C GLY A 120 -7.40 10.76 -1.24
N CYS A 121 -6.78 10.17 -0.21
CA CYS A 121 -5.68 9.22 -0.40
C CYS A 121 -6.19 7.96 -1.12
N ILE A 122 -5.43 7.46 -2.08
CA ILE A 122 -5.84 6.30 -2.91
C ILE A 122 -6.07 5.04 -2.07
N GLU A 123 -5.42 4.89 -0.93
CA GLU A 123 -5.65 3.81 0.02
C GLU A 123 -7.13 3.67 0.41
N ASN A 124 -7.83 4.80 0.58
CA ASN A 124 -9.25 4.80 0.96
C ASN A 124 -10.17 4.16 -0.09
N TYR A 125 -9.66 3.92 -1.29
CA TYR A 125 -10.42 3.40 -2.44
C TYR A 125 -9.83 2.12 -2.99
N LEU A 126 -8.50 1.98 -3.01
CA LEU A 126 -7.80 0.84 -3.60
C LEU A 126 -7.41 -0.26 -2.60
N SER A 127 -7.52 -0.03 -1.29
CA SER A 127 -7.39 -1.12 -0.31
C SER A 127 -8.61 -2.03 -0.32
N GLY A 128 -8.51 -3.21 0.30
CA GLY A 128 -9.67 -4.11 0.45
C GLY A 128 -10.85 -3.45 1.17
N ARG A 129 -10.57 -2.56 2.15
CA ARG A 129 -11.60 -1.73 2.80
C ARG A 129 -12.17 -0.68 1.84
N GLY A 130 -11.34 -0.12 0.99
CA GLY A 130 -11.74 0.82 -0.05
C GLY A 130 -12.61 0.17 -1.11
N PHE A 131 -12.25 -1.02 -1.56
CA PHE A 131 -13.03 -1.85 -2.48
C PHE A 131 -14.44 -2.12 -1.95
N ALA A 132 -14.55 -2.56 -0.69
CA ALA A 132 -15.84 -2.79 -0.04
C ALA A 132 -16.65 -1.50 0.13
N TRP A 133 -15.98 -0.39 0.50
CA TRP A 133 -16.63 0.91 0.64
C TRP A 133 -17.17 1.41 -0.71
N LEU A 134 -16.43 1.27 -1.81
CA LEU A 134 -16.90 1.63 -3.15
C LEU A 134 -18.15 0.83 -3.53
N TYR A 135 -18.20 -0.46 -3.23
CA TYR A 135 -19.38 -1.28 -3.46
C TYR A 135 -20.59 -0.76 -2.69
N GLN A 136 -20.42 -0.50 -1.39
CA GLN A 136 -21.49 0.07 -0.57
C GLN A 136 -21.92 1.46 -1.08
N HIS A 137 -20.99 2.28 -1.55
CA HIS A 137 -21.29 3.62 -2.06
C HIS A 137 -22.19 3.58 -3.31
N TYR A 138 -21.91 2.68 -4.25
CA TYR A 138 -22.66 2.58 -5.51
C TYR A 138 -23.93 1.73 -5.43
N TYR A 139 -23.91 0.67 -4.64
CA TYR A 139 -24.99 -0.33 -4.62
C TYR A 139 -25.77 -0.37 -3.30
N HIS A 140 -25.36 0.44 -2.31
CA HIS A 140 -26.01 0.52 -0.99
C HIS A 140 -26.05 -0.82 -0.23
N GLN A 141 -25.13 -1.74 -0.54
CA GLN A 141 -25.01 -3.07 0.07
C GLN A 141 -23.68 -3.13 0.87
N PRO A 142 -23.70 -3.35 2.19
CA PRO A 142 -22.53 -3.36 3.05
C PRO A 142 -21.81 -4.72 3.02
N LEU A 143 -21.32 -5.14 1.85
CA LEU A 143 -20.54 -6.36 1.67
C LEU A 143 -19.04 -6.12 1.89
N GLN A 144 -18.36 -7.16 2.40
CA GLN A 144 -16.90 -7.15 2.50
C GLN A 144 -16.26 -7.63 1.19
N ALA A 145 -14.99 -7.30 0.98
CA ALA A 145 -14.30 -7.66 -0.26
C ALA A 145 -14.38 -9.15 -0.65
N PRO A 146 -14.22 -10.13 0.27
CA PRO A 146 -14.37 -11.55 -0.08
C PRO A 146 -15.77 -11.92 -0.56
N GLU A 147 -16.81 -11.29 0.00
CA GLU A 147 -18.20 -11.52 -0.39
C GLU A 147 -18.49 -10.99 -1.79
N ILE A 148 -17.95 -9.81 -2.11
CA ILE A 148 -18.09 -9.20 -3.44
C ILE A 148 -17.36 -10.05 -4.49
N ILE A 149 -16.16 -10.55 -4.19
CA ILE A 149 -15.41 -11.43 -5.08
C ILE A 149 -16.16 -12.75 -5.29
N ALA A 150 -16.76 -13.32 -4.25
CA ALA A 150 -17.58 -14.52 -4.38
C ALA A 150 -18.79 -14.29 -5.30
N LEU A 151 -19.44 -13.13 -5.25
CA LEU A 151 -20.51 -12.76 -6.19
C LEU A 151 -19.98 -12.59 -7.62
N TYR A 152 -18.81 -11.97 -7.78
CA TYR A 152 -18.14 -11.84 -9.08
C TYR A 152 -17.88 -13.22 -9.71
N ASP A 153 -17.37 -14.18 -8.93
CA ASP A 153 -17.10 -15.54 -9.40
C ASP A 153 -18.39 -16.29 -9.79
N GLN A 154 -19.53 -15.94 -9.19
CA GLN A 154 -20.85 -16.47 -9.52
C GLN A 154 -21.49 -15.77 -10.73
N GLY A 155 -20.85 -14.74 -11.28
CA GLY A 155 -21.33 -14.02 -12.45
C GLY A 155 -22.35 -12.92 -12.15
N ASP A 156 -22.44 -12.45 -10.90
CA ASP A 156 -23.32 -11.34 -10.53
C ASP A 156 -22.93 -10.07 -11.31
N GLU A 157 -23.90 -9.43 -11.93
CA GLU A 157 -23.68 -8.28 -12.82
C GLU A 157 -23.18 -7.03 -12.05
N GLN A 158 -23.67 -6.80 -10.84
CA GLN A 158 -23.24 -5.66 -10.03
C GLN A 158 -21.81 -5.85 -9.54
N ALA A 159 -21.47 -7.06 -9.08
CA ALA A 159 -20.11 -7.38 -8.66
C ALA A 159 -19.12 -7.27 -9.84
N ARG A 160 -19.52 -7.70 -11.04
CA ARG A 160 -18.71 -7.57 -12.26
C ARG A 160 -18.46 -6.12 -12.61
N ALA A 161 -19.50 -5.29 -12.68
CA ALA A 161 -19.38 -3.87 -12.96
C ALA A 161 -18.56 -3.14 -11.88
N HIS A 162 -18.61 -3.60 -10.63
CA HIS A 162 -17.80 -3.05 -9.55
C HIS A 162 -16.31 -3.39 -9.72
N VAL A 163 -15.99 -4.64 -10.03
CA VAL A 163 -14.59 -5.07 -10.26
C VAL A 163 -14.00 -4.32 -11.45
N GLU A 164 -14.74 -4.19 -12.56
CA GLU A 164 -14.31 -3.41 -13.73
C GLU A 164 -14.00 -1.96 -13.35
N ARG A 165 -14.92 -1.28 -12.65
CA ARG A 165 -14.69 0.10 -12.16
C ARG A 165 -13.48 0.22 -11.24
N TYR A 166 -13.28 -0.77 -10.36
CA TYR A 166 -12.12 -0.80 -9.48
C TYR A 166 -10.81 -0.97 -10.27
N LEU A 167 -10.79 -1.84 -11.27
CA LEU A 167 -9.62 -2.02 -12.14
C LEU A 167 -9.29 -0.76 -12.94
N ASP A 168 -10.30 -0.06 -13.46
CA ASP A 168 -10.11 1.22 -14.13
C ASP A 168 -9.53 2.27 -13.19
N LEU A 169 -10.08 2.37 -11.97
CA LEU A 169 -9.56 3.28 -10.94
C LEU A 169 -8.10 2.93 -10.56
N LEU A 170 -7.81 1.65 -10.40
CA LEU A 170 -6.47 1.16 -10.12
C LEU A 170 -5.51 1.55 -11.25
N ALA A 171 -5.89 1.31 -12.50
CA ALA A 171 -5.07 1.63 -13.67
C ALA A 171 -4.76 3.14 -13.75
N VAL A 172 -5.77 3.99 -13.55
CA VAL A 172 -5.61 5.45 -13.55
C VAL A 172 -4.68 5.89 -12.40
N CYS A 173 -4.82 5.31 -11.21
CA CYS A 173 -3.96 5.66 -10.07
C CYS A 173 -2.52 5.18 -10.27
N LEU A 174 -2.29 3.98 -10.78
CA LEU A 174 -0.95 3.44 -11.06
C LEU A 174 -0.25 4.17 -12.20
N GLY A 175 -1.00 4.63 -13.21
CA GLY A 175 -0.44 5.43 -14.30
C GLY A 175 0.10 6.80 -13.87
N ASN A 176 -0.11 7.21 -12.62
CA ASN A 176 0.38 8.46 -12.03
C ASN A 176 1.52 8.23 -11.02
N ILE A 177 2.01 7.01 -10.84
CA ILE A 177 3.17 6.65 -10.02
C ILE A 177 4.43 6.63 -10.90
#